data_d5b04d0bcb1672fd9d5acad533c5fbc1
#
_entry.id   d5b04d0bcb1672fd9d5acad533c5fbc1
#
_cell.length_a   1.000
_cell.length_b   1.000
_cell.length_c   1.000
_cell.angle_alpha   90.00
_cell.angle_beta   90.00
_cell.angle_gamma   90.00
#
_symmetry.space_group_name_H-M   'P 1'
#
loop_
_entity.id
_entity.type
_entity.pdbx_description
1 polymer ?
#
loop_
_entity_poly.entity_id
_entity_poly.type
_entity_poly.pdbx_seq_one_letter_code
_entity_poly.pdbx_strand_id
1 'polypeptide(L)'
;MHILIKNKKLIYRDYRIKCAVGKRGIRKKKEEGDFITPIGLYKINFVLYRKDRIKKLDTILKKLIINKNMGWCDDPKSKKYNKLVNTPFTYSYEKLFRRENIYDIILVLNYNMNPIKKNKGSAIFIHIAKKGYKSTEG
;
A
#
# COMPACT_ATOMS: atom_id res chain seq x y z
N MET A 1 1.04 15.98 -12.13
CA MET A 1 0.74 14.70 -12.79
C MET A 1 -0.04 13.84 -11.81
N HIS A 2 -1.21 13.32 -12.19
CA HIS A 2 -2.15 12.66 -11.29
C HIS A 2 -2.51 11.26 -11.78
N ILE A 3 -2.65 10.33 -10.84
CA ILE A 3 -3.26 9.02 -11.08
C ILE A 3 -4.68 9.09 -10.53
N LEU A 4 -5.68 8.76 -11.34
CA LEU A 4 -7.07 8.69 -10.92
C LEU A 4 -7.51 7.24 -10.81
N ILE A 5 -8.14 6.87 -9.69
CA ILE A 5 -8.76 5.56 -9.51
C ILE A 5 -10.27 5.76 -9.44
N LYS A 6 -10.98 5.22 -10.42
CA LYS A 6 -12.44 5.30 -10.52
C LYS A 6 -12.98 4.05 -11.22
N ASN A 7 -14.11 3.50 -10.72
CA ASN A 7 -14.80 2.36 -11.33
C ASN A 7 -13.85 1.17 -11.60
N LYS A 8 -12.99 0.83 -10.66
CA LYS A 8 -11.99 -0.24 -10.78
C LYS A 8 -11.04 -0.07 -11.99
N LYS A 9 -10.80 1.16 -12.38
CA LYS A 9 -9.79 1.55 -13.38
C LYS A 9 -8.82 2.53 -12.78
N LEU A 10 -7.53 2.30 -13.02
CA LEU A 10 -6.46 3.25 -12.80
C LEU A 10 -6.24 4.00 -14.10
N ILE A 11 -6.36 5.32 -14.07
CA ILE A 11 -6.23 6.20 -15.22
C ILE A 11 -5.01 7.08 -15.02
N TYR A 12 -4.10 7.03 -15.96
CA TYR A 12 -2.90 7.85 -16.00
C TYR A 12 -2.57 8.25 -17.42
N ARG A 13 -2.62 9.54 -17.74
CA ARG A 13 -2.56 10.04 -19.13
C ARG A 13 -3.59 9.29 -20.00
N ASP A 14 -3.16 8.67 -21.09
CA ASP A 14 -4.00 7.88 -22.00
C ASP A 14 -4.19 6.42 -21.56
N TYR A 15 -3.46 6.00 -20.52
CA TYR A 15 -3.57 4.64 -19.99
C TYR A 15 -4.83 4.48 -19.13
N ARG A 16 -5.55 3.39 -19.37
CA ARG A 16 -6.71 2.95 -18.59
C ARG A 16 -6.52 1.49 -18.22
N ILE A 17 -6.05 1.27 -17.02
CA ILE A 17 -5.65 -0.05 -16.54
C ILE A 17 -6.71 -0.56 -15.56
N LYS A 18 -7.17 -1.80 -15.75
CA LYS A 18 -8.03 -2.46 -14.76
C LYS A 18 -7.29 -2.54 -13.42
N CYS A 19 -7.97 -2.25 -12.32
CA CYS A 19 -7.40 -2.36 -10.99
C CYS A 19 -8.41 -2.94 -9.99
N ALA A 20 -7.89 -3.44 -8.87
CA ALA A 20 -8.67 -3.83 -7.72
C ALA A 20 -8.66 -2.72 -6.67
N VAL A 21 -9.69 -2.69 -5.85
CA VAL A 21 -9.83 -1.80 -4.68
C VAL A 21 -10.33 -2.62 -3.50
N GLY A 22 -10.41 -2.01 -2.34
CA GLY A 22 -10.95 -2.64 -1.14
C GLY A 22 -12.31 -3.31 -1.38
N LYS A 23 -12.57 -4.42 -0.70
CA LYS A 23 -13.80 -5.21 -0.85
C LYS A 23 -15.08 -4.37 -0.74
N ARG A 24 -15.07 -3.33 0.10
CA ARG A 24 -16.18 -2.38 0.28
C ARG A 24 -16.10 -1.13 -0.60
N GLY A 25 -15.19 -1.11 -1.58
CA GLY A 25 -15.05 -0.04 -2.55
C GLY A 25 -14.28 1.19 -2.05
N ILE A 26 -14.39 2.29 -2.81
CA ILE A 26 -13.75 3.57 -2.50
C ILE A 26 -14.74 4.43 -1.74
N ARG A 27 -14.47 4.73 -0.48
CA ARG A 27 -15.35 5.49 0.43
C ARG A 27 -14.51 6.19 1.50
N LYS A 28 -15.18 6.96 2.36
CA LYS A 28 -14.55 7.49 3.58
C LYS A 28 -14.17 6.31 4.49
N LYS A 29 -12.86 6.09 4.66
CA LYS A 29 -12.33 5.06 5.55
C LYS A 29 -12.62 5.45 7.00
N LYS A 30 -13.10 4.50 7.81
CA LYS A 30 -13.55 4.73 9.18
C LYS A 30 -12.54 4.18 10.20
N GLU A 31 -12.05 2.96 9.97
CA GLU A 31 -11.20 2.25 10.93
C GLU A 31 -10.28 1.23 10.23
N GLU A 32 -9.33 0.72 10.99
CA GLU A 32 -8.47 -0.39 10.54
C GLU A 32 -9.33 -1.62 10.22
N GLY A 33 -9.00 -2.32 9.13
CA GLY A 33 -9.69 -3.55 8.75
C GLY A 33 -11.11 -3.38 8.20
N ASP A 34 -11.55 -2.17 7.86
CA ASP A 34 -12.89 -1.92 7.31
C ASP A 34 -13.07 -2.28 5.82
N PHE A 35 -12.02 -2.79 5.17
CA PHE A 35 -12.00 -3.19 3.75
C PHE A 35 -12.33 -2.05 2.76
N ILE A 36 -12.14 -0.80 3.17
CA ILE A 36 -12.41 0.39 2.36
C ILE A 36 -11.09 0.97 1.83
N THR A 37 -11.01 1.18 0.52
CA THR A 37 -10.00 2.05 -0.07
C THR A 37 -10.39 3.50 0.19
N PRO A 38 -9.54 4.31 0.86
CA PRO A 38 -9.94 5.66 1.25
C PRO A 38 -10.15 6.57 0.05
N ILE A 39 -11.28 7.26 0.00
CA ILE A 39 -11.52 8.36 -0.94
C ILE A 39 -10.68 9.57 -0.55
N GLY A 40 -10.11 10.26 -1.51
CA GLY A 40 -9.33 11.47 -1.28
C GLY A 40 -8.20 11.67 -2.27
N LEU A 41 -7.39 12.69 -2.03
CA LEU A 41 -6.19 13.01 -2.79
C LEU A 41 -4.97 12.72 -1.91
N TYR A 42 -4.11 11.82 -2.37
CA TYR A 42 -2.94 11.38 -1.63
C TYR A 42 -1.68 11.49 -2.47
N LYS A 43 -0.58 11.82 -1.83
CA LYS A 43 0.75 11.80 -2.45
C LYS A 43 1.35 10.40 -2.37
N ILE A 44 2.08 10.01 -3.40
CA ILE A 44 2.98 8.87 -3.32
C ILE A 44 4.21 9.33 -2.55
N ASN A 45 4.43 8.73 -1.39
CA ASN A 45 5.48 9.17 -0.46
C ASN A 45 6.84 8.60 -0.86
N PHE A 46 6.90 7.30 -1.16
CA PHE A 46 8.09 6.59 -1.63
C PHE A 46 7.71 5.23 -2.24
N VAL A 47 8.68 4.55 -2.80
CA VAL A 47 8.53 3.23 -3.41
C VAL A 47 9.31 2.19 -2.63
N LEU A 48 8.65 1.08 -2.31
CA LEU A 48 9.29 -0.15 -1.83
C LEU A 48 9.35 -1.15 -2.98
N TYR A 49 10.46 -1.88 -3.15
CA TYR A 49 10.57 -2.85 -4.23
C TYR A 49 11.51 -4.01 -3.94
N ARG A 50 11.27 -5.13 -4.61
CA ARG A 50 12.09 -6.34 -4.56
C ARG A 50 13.23 -6.25 -5.59
N LYS A 51 14.40 -5.79 -5.14
CA LYS A 51 15.59 -5.66 -6.02
C LYS A 51 16.03 -7.00 -6.64
N ASP A 52 15.77 -8.09 -5.96
CA ASP A 52 16.06 -9.44 -6.44
C ASP A 52 15.15 -9.88 -7.62
N ARG A 53 14.00 -9.22 -7.81
CA ARG A 53 13.05 -9.49 -8.89
C ARG A 53 12.96 -8.35 -9.90
N ILE A 54 13.11 -7.11 -9.46
CA ILE A 54 13.04 -5.91 -10.29
C ILE A 54 14.45 -5.35 -10.45
N LYS A 55 15.14 -5.71 -11.52
CA LYS A 55 16.55 -5.33 -11.76
C LYS A 55 16.73 -3.83 -11.99
N LYS A 56 15.78 -3.19 -12.69
CA LYS A 56 15.79 -1.76 -12.98
C LYS A 56 14.45 -1.15 -12.62
N LEU A 57 14.45 -0.19 -11.70
CA LEU A 57 13.31 0.63 -11.36
C LEU A 57 13.66 2.09 -11.61
N ASP A 58 13.09 2.65 -12.66
CA ASP A 58 13.30 4.04 -13.06
C ASP A 58 12.21 4.93 -12.47
N THR A 59 12.58 5.79 -11.53
CA THR A 59 11.65 6.68 -10.83
C THR A 59 12.40 7.80 -10.13
N ILE A 60 11.78 8.97 -10.04
CA ILE A 60 12.27 10.12 -9.27
C ILE A 60 11.92 10.00 -7.77
N LEU A 61 11.04 9.06 -7.41
CA LEU A 61 10.65 8.84 -6.02
C LEU A 61 11.77 8.17 -5.23
N LYS A 62 11.84 8.47 -3.93
CA LYS A 62 12.71 7.73 -3.02
C LYS A 62 12.44 6.24 -3.09
N LYS A 63 13.48 5.45 -3.28
CA LYS A 63 13.40 3.97 -3.37
C LYS A 63 13.93 3.32 -2.11
N LEU A 64 13.21 2.33 -1.60
CA LEU A 64 13.66 1.47 -0.52
C LEU A 64 13.55 0.01 -0.97
N ILE A 65 14.59 -0.77 -0.68
CA ILE A 65 14.63 -2.20 -1.03
C ILE A 65 13.87 -2.99 0.03
N ILE A 66 12.96 -3.86 -0.39
CA ILE A 66 12.28 -4.81 0.49
C ILE A 66 13.25 -5.96 0.79
N ASN A 67 13.53 -6.20 2.06
CA ASN A 67 14.30 -7.34 2.54
C ASN A 67 13.43 -8.31 3.36
N LYS A 68 14.00 -9.46 3.71
CA LYS A 68 13.28 -10.55 4.40
C LYS A 68 12.71 -10.16 5.76
N ASN A 69 13.28 -9.14 6.40
CA ASN A 69 12.96 -8.72 7.75
C ASN A 69 12.11 -7.44 7.78
N MET A 70 11.37 -7.15 6.71
CA MET A 70 10.54 -5.94 6.63
C MET A 70 9.06 -6.25 6.77
N GLY A 71 8.38 -5.44 7.59
CA GLY A 71 6.94 -5.42 7.73
C GLY A 71 6.39 -4.00 7.79
N TRP A 72 5.08 -3.87 7.68
CA TRP A 72 4.36 -2.63 7.89
C TRP A 72 3.38 -2.82 9.04
N CYS A 73 3.57 -2.09 10.14
CA CYS A 73 2.75 -2.27 11.34
C CYS A 73 1.31 -1.80 11.10
N ASP A 74 0.38 -2.70 11.29
CA ASP A 74 -1.07 -2.48 11.16
C ASP A 74 -1.82 -2.62 12.50
N ASP A 75 -1.09 -2.79 13.61
CA ASP A 75 -1.67 -2.91 14.94
C ASP A 75 -1.87 -1.53 15.60
N PRO A 76 -3.12 -1.10 15.84
CA PRO A 76 -3.41 0.19 16.46
C PRO A 76 -2.85 0.36 17.88
N LYS A 77 -2.50 -0.73 18.56
CA LYS A 77 -1.90 -0.70 19.92
C LYS A 77 -0.42 -0.32 19.88
N SER A 78 0.25 -0.54 18.76
CA SER A 78 1.67 -0.28 18.62
C SER A 78 1.98 1.22 18.48
N LYS A 79 3.07 1.69 19.10
CA LYS A 79 3.66 3.01 18.84
C LYS A 79 4.19 3.16 17.41
N LYS A 80 4.38 2.02 16.72
CA LYS A 80 4.81 1.95 15.31
C LYS A 80 3.65 1.80 14.32
N TYR A 81 2.40 1.97 14.77
CA TYR A 81 1.24 1.89 13.89
C TYR A 81 1.41 2.73 12.61
N ASN A 82 1.06 2.14 11.47
CA ASN A 82 1.21 2.71 10.14
C ASN A 82 2.65 3.15 9.78
N LYS A 83 3.64 2.37 10.22
CA LYS A 83 5.06 2.58 9.94
C LYS A 83 5.74 1.30 9.50
N LEU A 84 6.83 1.46 8.75
CA LEU A 84 7.76 0.40 8.42
C LEU A 84 8.41 -0.13 9.68
N VAL A 85 8.51 -1.45 9.83
CA VAL A 85 9.13 -2.12 10.97
C VAL A 85 10.05 -3.24 10.50
N ASN A 86 11.02 -3.59 11.35
CA ASN A 86 11.86 -4.75 11.18
C ASN A 86 11.35 -5.92 12.02
N THR A 87 11.44 -7.12 11.48
CA THR A 87 11.08 -8.35 12.19
C THR A 87 12.31 -9.02 12.79
N PRO A 88 12.19 -9.74 13.94
CA PRO A 88 10.94 -10.04 14.65
C PRO A 88 10.28 -8.79 15.25
N PHE A 89 8.94 -8.75 15.23
CA PHE A 89 8.14 -7.64 15.73
C PHE A 89 6.94 -8.18 16.52
N THR A 90 6.67 -7.61 17.69
CA THR A 90 5.71 -8.17 18.67
C THR A 90 4.26 -7.95 18.27
N TYR A 91 3.95 -6.84 17.59
CA TYR A 91 2.60 -6.48 17.19
C TYR A 91 2.28 -6.98 15.79
N SER A 92 1.00 -6.94 15.39
CA SER A 92 0.56 -7.29 14.05
C SER A 92 1.20 -6.41 12.98
N TYR A 93 1.55 -7.01 11.86
CA TYR A 93 2.13 -6.31 10.72
C TYR A 93 1.87 -7.03 9.40
N GLU A 94 1.80 -6.26 8.35
CA GLU A 94 1.78 -6.76 6.97
C GLU A 94 3.19 -7.16 6.53
N LYS A 95 3.40 -8.42 6.18
CA LYS A 95 4.69 -8.92 5.68
C LYS A 95 4.95 -8.41 4.27
N LEU A 96 6.04 -7.67 4.06
CA LEU A 96 6.36 -7.07 2.76
C LEU A 96 7.15 -8.00 1.84
N PHE A 97 8.06 -8.81 2.38
CA PHE A 97 8.82 -9.79 1.60
C PHE A 97 7.98 -11.06 1.40
N ARG A 98 7.32 -11.16 0.25
CA ARG A 98 6.39 -12.24 -0.05
C ARG A 98 6.90 -13.17 -1.15
N ARG A 99 6.39 -14.39 -1.18
CA ARG A 99 6.61 -15.36 -2.26
C ARG A 99 5.84 -14.93 -3.52
N GLU A 100 4.62 -14.46 -3.35
CA GLU A 100 3.79 -13.90 -4.42
C GLU A 100 4.39 -12.59 -4.94
N ASN A 101 4.01 -12.19 -6.14
CA ASN A 101 4.53 -10.97 -6.77
C ASN A 101 3.78 -9.68 -6.39
N ILE A 102 2.74 -9.77 -5.58
CA ILE A 102 1.87 -8.62 -5.26
C ILE A 102 2.64 -7.44 -4.66
N TYR A 103 3.73 -7.71 -3.94
CA TYR A 103 4.59 -6.72 -3.30
C TYR A 103 5.98 -6.61 -3.94
N ASP A 104 6.11 -7.00 -5.21
CA ASP A 104 7.37 -6.76 -5.92
C ASP A 104 7.65 -5.27 -6.12
N ILE A 105 6.58 -4.46 -6.27
CA ILE A 105 6.60 -3.00 -6.24
C ILE A 105 5.41 -2.50 -5.41
N ILE A 106 5.68 -1.58 -4.48
CA ILE A 106 4.67 -0.93 -3.64
C ILE A 106 4.88 0.58 -3.72
N LEU A 107 3.85 1.32 -4.12
CA LEU A 107 3.80 2.76 -3.97
C LEU A 107 3.09 3.08 -2.66
N VAL A 108 3.81 3.64 -1.72
CA VAL A 108 3.28 3.97 -0.39
C VAL A 108 2.61 5.34 -0.44
N LEU A 109 1.31 5.38 -0.16
CA LEU A 109 0.54 6.62 -0.10
C LEU A 109 0.67 7.27 1.28
N ASN A 110 0.61 8.60 1.33
CA ASN A 110 0.73 9.36 2.58
C ASN A 110 -0.55 9.37 3.43
N TYR A 111 -1.45 8.40 3.21
CA TYR A 111 -2.66 8.26 4.01
C TYR A 111 -2.33 8.00 5.48
N ASN A 112 -2.98 8.74 6.38
CA ASN A 112 -2.84 8.61 7.83
C ASN A 112 -1.37 8.59 8.33
N MET A 113 -0.52 9.43 7.76
CA MET A 113 0.91 9.48 8.12
C MET A 113 1.33 10.74 8.86
N ASN A 114 0.61 11.85 8.69
CA ASN A 114 1.01 13.13 9.29
C ASN A 114 -0.20 14.00 9.67
N PRO A 115 -0.65 13.95 10.93
CA PRO A 115 -0.25 13.00 11.99
C PRO A 115 -0.88 11.62 11.81
N ILE A 116 -0.25 10.59 12.40
CA ILE A 116 -0.82 9.25 12.48
C ILE A 116 -1.92 9.24 13.55
N LYS A 117 -3.13 8.85 13.14
CA LYS A 117 -4.26 8.61 14.03
C LYS A 117 -4.47 7.10 14.19
N LYS A 118 -4.41 6.62 15.42
CA LYS A 118 -4.60 5.20 15.73
C LYS A 118 -5.95 4.68 15.24
N ASN A 119 -5.95 3.46 14.73
CA ASN A 119 -7.16 2.77 14.25
C ASN A 119 -7.88 3.47 13.06
N LYS A 120 -7.25 4.40 12.36
CA LYS A 120 -7.85 5.09 11.21
C LYS A 120 -7.41 4.53 9.86
N GLY A 121 -6.72 3.42 9.86
CA GLY A 121 -6.23 2.71 8.69
C GLY A 121 -4.73 2.85 8.50
N SER A 122 -4.13 1.80 7.95
CA SER A 122 -2.71 1.67 7.70
C SER A 122 -2.45 0.98 6.37
N ALA A 123 -1.20 0.96 5.94
CA ALA A 123 -0.74 0.23 4.76
C ALA A 123 -1.56 0.52 3.49
N ILE A 124 -1.89 1.79 3.25
CA ILE A 124 -2.58 2.18 2.01
C ILE A 124 -1.56 2.29 0.89
N PHE A 125 -1.58 1.28 0.03
CA PHE A 125 -0.59 1.06 -1.02
C PHE A 125 -1.23 0.95 -2.40
N ILE A 126 -0.48 1.34 -3.44
CA ILE A 126 -0.71 0.86 -4.80
C ILE A 126 0.32 -0.23 -5.05
N HIS A 127 -0.13 -1.43 -5.40
CA HIS A 127 0.73 -2.58 -5.62
C HIS A 127 0.21 -3.44 -6.78
N ILE A 128 0.95 -4.48 -7.16
CA ILE A 128 0.57 -5.39 -8.23
C ILE A 128 -0.72 -6.12 -7.83
N ALA A 129 -1.69 -6.17 -8.74
CA ALA A 129 -2.97 -6.84 -8.49
C ALA A 129 -2.80 -8.35 -8.29
N LYS A 130 -3.60 -8.92 -7.41
CA LYS A 130 -3.75 -10.38 -7.30
C LYS A 130 -4.34 -10.94 -8.59
N LYS A 131 -4.00 -12.20 -8.91
CA LYS A 131 -4.58 -12.92 -10.06
C LYS A 131 -6.12 -12.79 -10.05
N GLY A 132 -6.70 -12.42 -11.20
CA GLY A 132 -8.14 -12.21 -11.33
C GLY A 132 -8.65 -10.90 -10.73
N TYR A 133 -7.76 -9.98 -10.36
CA TYR A 133 -8.13 -8.69 -9.75
C TYR A 133 -9.03 -8.83 -8.53
N LYS A 134 -8.75 -9.82 -7.68
CA LYS A 134 -9.46 -9.98 -6.42
C LYS A 134 -9.35 -8.71 -5.59
N SER A 135 -10.45 -8.36 -4.91
CA SER A 135 -10.50 -7.18 -4.03
C SER A 135 -9.44 -7.24 -2.93
N THR A 136 -9.00 -6.07 -2.49
CA THR A 136 -8.01 -5.89 -1.43
C THR A 136 -8.68 -5.70 -0.07
N GLU A 137 -7.88 -5.58 0.97
CA GLU A 137 -8.37 -5.28 2.32
C GLU A 137 -8.60 -3.78 2.58
N GLY A 138 -8.27 -2.93 1.59
CA GLY A 138 -8.52 -1.49 1.65
C GLY A 138 -7.35 -0.64 1.23
#